data_083c3f387551b9068907c0dd27a18c06
#
_entry.id   083c3f387551b9068907c0dd27a18c06
#
_cell.length_a   1.000
_cell.length_b   1.000
_cell.length_c   1.000
_cell.angle_alpha   90.00
_cell.angle_beta   90.00
_cell.angle_gamma   90.00
#
_symmetry.space_group_name_H-M   'P 1'
#
loop_
_entity.id
_entity.type
_entity.pdbx_description
1 polymer ?
#
loop_
_entity_poly.entity_id
_entity_poly.type
_entity_poly.pdbx_seq_one_letter_code
_entity_poly.pdbx_strand_id
1 'polypeptide(L)'
;LSGCGEKTLLNKKEPVSLSFWHVYGEQAGSPMDLLVQEFNRTVGQERGVQVQVTGMSSASQIGGYLKDAQSGGKDVQEMPDLFTCHIIDALELGEDNLVPWNEQFTPDELSDFIPGFLSDGTAEDGRLLIFPVSKSTQLLMCNGSGFDRFSAATGVGYEDLATWEGFYDAAGRFYDWSDKPFCALDYPIRAVELNALERGSGDFYTENGWYDTDNAVFKESWMQFARSLAQGHVVVSDLYSNTQVMTGDVLS
;
A
#
# COMPACT_ATOMS: atom_id res chain seq x y z
N LEU A 1 -38.81 24.08 28.28
CA LEU A 1 -37.95 23.75 27.12
C LEU A 1 -37.12 22.53 27.49
N SER A 2 -37.68 21.33 27.23
CA SER A 2 -36.99 20.07 27.45
C SER A 2 -36.11 19.80 26.21
N GLY A 3 -34.81 19.96 26.42
CA GLY A 3 -33.84 19.40 25.47
C GLY A 3 -33.88 17.88 25.59
N CYS A 4 -34.41 17.18 24.58
CA CYS A 4 -34.16 15.78 24.37
C CYS A 4 -32.68 15.67 23.94
N GLY A 5 -31.77 15.52 24.91
CA GLY A 5 -30.45 15.02 24.63
C GLY A 5 -30.61 13.57 24.15
N GLU A 6 -30.14 13.26 22.95
CA GLU A 6 -29.96 11.89 22.54
C GLU A 6 -29.24 11.14 23.64
N LYS A 7 -29.84 10.07 24.14
CA LYS A 7 -29.17 9.19 25.09
C LYS A 7 -28.05 8.53 24.36
N THR A 8 -26.84 9.08 24.48
CA THR A 8 -25.63 8.37 24.03
C THR A 8 -25.58 7.06 24.81
N LEU A 9 -25.51 5.94 24.10
CA LEU A 9 -25.30 4.60 24.67
C LEU A 9 -23.92 4.49 25.34
N LEU A 10 -23.04 5.45 25.12
CA LEU A 10 -21.67 5.48 25.62
C LEU A 10 -21.63 6.00 27.04
N ASN A 11 -20.89 5.28 27.91
CA ASN A 11 -20.74 5.61 29.34
C ASN A 11 -19.25 5.56 29.73
N LYS A 12 -18.73 6.69 30.22
CA LYS A 12 -17.32 6.80 30.67
C LYS A 12 -16.96 5.83 31.81
N LYS A 13 -17.93 5.41 32.62
CA LYS A 13 -17.70 4.49 33.75
C LYS A 13 -17.74 3.04 33.36
N GLU A 14 -18.32 2.75 32.21
CA GLU A 14 -18.46 1.43 31.62
C GLU A 14 -18.18 1.57 30.12
N PRO A 15 -16.91 1.76 29.73
CA PRO A 15 -16.57 2.00 28.34
C PRO A 15 -16.89 0.78 27.45
N VAL A 16 -17.36 1.06 26.25
CA VAL A 16 -17.49 0.04 25.21
C VAL A 16 -16.09 -0.30 24.71
N SER A 17 -15.79 -1.60 24.63
CA SER A 17 -14.53 -2.10 24.07
C SER A 17 -14.74 -2.49 22.62
N LEU A 18 -13.90 -1.96 21.73
CA LEU A 18 -13.86 -2.28 20.31
C LEU A 18 -12.56 -3.03 19.99
N SER A 19 -12.67 -4.13 19.27
CA SER A 19 -11.54 -4.88 18.74
C SER A 19 -11.07 -4.29 17.41
N PHE A 20 -9.77 -4.09 17.27
CA PHE A 20 -9.17 -3.53 16.06
C PHE A 20 -8.00 -4.38 15.56
N TRP A 21 -8.12 -4.94 14.36
CA TRP A 21 -7.05 -5.65 13.70
C TRP A 21 -6.36 -4.76 12.67
N HIS A 22 -5.03 -4.66 12.76
CA HIS A 22 -4.25 -3.89 11.79
C HIS A 22 -2.94 -4.60 11.38
N VAL A 23 -2.42 -4.21 10.22
CA VAL A 23 -1.26 -4.82 9.58
C VAL A 23 0.08 -4.15 9.91
N TYR A 24 0.08 -3.18 10.81
CA TYR A 24 1.28 -2.39 11.16
C TYR A 24 2.01 -2.91 12.41
N GLY A 25 1.71 -4.14 12.86
CA GLY A 25 2.20 -4.68 14.13
C GLY A 25 3.68 -5.08 14.16
N GLU A 26 4.31 -5.30 13.01
CA GLU A 26 5.72 -5.70 12.93
C GLU A 26 6.72 -4.56 13.14
N GLN A 27 6.25 -3.32 13.15
CA GLN A 27 7.09 -2.14 13.34
C GLN A 27 7.27 -1.87 14.83
N ALA A 28 8.50 -1.84 15.31
CA ALA A 28 8.79 -1.39 16.67
C ALA A 28 8.26 0.05 16.88
N GLY A 29 7.30 0.23 17.80
CA GLY A 29 6.61 1.50 18.00
C GLY A 29 5.68 1.84 16.84
N SER A 30 4.88 0.87 16.40
CA SER A 30 3.88 1.03 15.34
C SER A 30 3.15 2.37 15.47
N PRO A 31 3.15 3.24 14.44
CA PRO A 31 2.39 4.50 14.47
C PRO A 31 0.90 4.29 14.77
N MET A 32 0.32 3.18 14.31
CA MET A 32 -1.08 2.84 14.57
C MET A 32 -1.30 2.55 16.06
N ASP A 33 -0.40 1.80 16.71
CA ASP A 33 -0.50 1.54 18.15
C ASP A 33 -0.42 2.84 18.97
N LEU A 34 0.47 3.75 18.56
CA LEU A 34 0.58 5.07 19.22
C LEU A 34 -0.68 5.91 19.06
N LEU A 35 -1.27 5.92 17.87
CA LEU A 35 -2.55 6.62 17.61
C LEU A 35 -3.68 6.02 18.43
N VAL A 36 -3.80 4.71 18.54
CA VAL A 36 -4.82 4.05 19.35
C VAL A 36 -4.60 4.31 20.84
N GLN A 37 -3.35 4.27 21.33
CA GLN A 37 -3.04 4.64 22.71
C GLN A 37 -3.44 6.07 23.01
N GLU A 38 -3.13 7.01 22.10
CA GLU A 38 -3.51 8.41 22.26
C GLU A 38 -5.04 8.58 22.24
N PHE A 39 -5.74 7.92 21.32
CA PHE A 39 -7.21 7.90 21.29
C PHE A 39 -7.77 7.39 22.63
N ASN A 40 -7.32 6.25 23.11
CA ASN A 40 -7.78 5.64 24.35
C ASN A 40 -7.56 6.55 25.56
N ARG A 41 -6.44 7.30 25.58
CA ARG A 41 -6.08 8.23 26.67
C ARG A 41 -6.87 9.52 26.63
N THR A 42 -7.36 9.93 25.46
CA THR A 42 -8.03 11.23 25.24
C THR A 42 -9.51 11.06 24.90
N VAL A 43 -9.84 11.05 23.63
CA VAL A 43 -11.22 11.02 23.12
C VAL A 43 -11.96 9.75 23.58
N GLY A 44 -11.29 8.60 23.54
CA GLY A 44 -11.85 7.32 23.98
C GLY A 44 -12.26 7.37 25.45
N GLN A 45 -11.36 7.83 26.33
CA GLN A 45 -11.67 8.02 27.76
C GLN A 45 -12.80 9.04 27.96
N GLU A 46 -12.78 10.12 27.19
CA GLU A 46 -13.80 11.17 27.27
C GLU A 46 -15.18 10.68 26.81
N ARG A 47 -15.23 9.84 25.81
CA ARG A 47 -16.48 9.34 25.23
C ARG A 47 -16.95 8.02 25.81
N GLY A 48 -16.12 7.29 26.55
CA GLY A 48 -16.42 5.96 27.08
C GLY A 48 -16.27 4.87 26.01
N VAL A 49 -15.19 4.97 25.22
CA VAL A 49 -14.80 3.98 24.20
C VAL A 49 -13.36 3.58 24.45
N GLN A 50 -13.06 2.29 24.37
CA GLN A 50 -11.71 1.75 24.44
C GLN A 50 -11.45 0.86 23.23
N VAL A 51 -10.38 1.08 22.50
CA VAL A 51 -9.96 0.26 21.37
C VAL A 51 -8.87 -0.71 21.83
N GLN A 52 -9.08 -1.99 21.57
CA GLN A 52 -8.13 -3.06 21.83
C GLN A 52 -7.52 -3.51 20.50
N VAL A 53 -6.20 -3.37 20.39
CA VAL A 53 -5.47 -3.66 19.16
C VAL A 53 -5.00 -5.11 19.14
N THR A 54 -5.13 -5.76 17.98
CA THR A 54 -4.46 -6.99 17.63
C THR A 54 -3.63 -6.76 16.37
N GLY A 55 -2.30 -6.76 16.50
CA GLY A 55 -1.38 -6.67 15.37
C GLY A 55 -1.37 -7.96 14.58
N MET A 56 -1.66 -7.88 13.29
CA MET A 56 -1.54 -8.99 12.36
C MET A 56 -0.16 -9.00 11.73
N SER A 57 0.39 -10.19 11.49
CA SER A 57 1.77 -10.34 11.04
C SER A 57 2.02 -9.85 9.61
N SER A 58 0.98 -9.75 8.76
CA SER A 58 1.17 -9.36 7.38
C SER A 58 -0.12 -8.88 6.72
N ALA A 59 0.01 -7.86 5.85
CA ALA A 59 -1.09 -7.36 5.03
C ALA A 59 -1.63 -8.41 4.03
N SER A 60 -0.80 -9.37 3.63
CA SER A 60 -1.22 -10.46 2.72
C SER A 60 -2.00 -11.58 3.43
N GLN A 61 -1.98 -11.65 4.75
CA GLN A 61 -2.63 -12.71 5.53
C GLN A 61 -3.96 -12.26 6.16
N ILE A 62 -4.15 -10.96 6.36
CA ILE A 62 -5.32 -10.46 7.07
C ILE A 62 -6.63 -10.84 6.39
N GLY A 63 -6.68 -10.86 5.05
CA GLY A 63 -7.85 -11.29 4.28
C GLY A 63 -8.28 -12.72 4.62
N GLY A 64 -7.31 -13.63 4.76
CA GLY A 64 -7.54 -15.02 5.20
C GLY A 64 -8.14 -15.07 6.60
N TYR A 65 -7.55 -14.37 7.57
CA TYR A 65 -8.06 -14.33 8.95
C TYR A 65 -9.47 -13.73 9.03
N LEU A 66 -9.78 -12.70 8.24
CA LEU A 66 -11.13 -12.11 8.20
C LEU A 66 -12.16 -13.10 7.64
N LYS A 67 -11.83 -13.85 6.58
CA LYS A 67 -12.70 -14.90 6.03
C LYS A 67 -12.92 -16.05 7.03
N ASP A 68 -11.86 -16.47 7.71
CA ASP A 68 -11.96 -17.48 8.75
C ASP A 68 -12.88 -17.00 9.88
N ALA A 69 -12.71 -15.77 10.36
CA ALA A 69 -13.56 -15.16 11.37
C ALA A 69 -15.03 -15.08 10.92
N GLN A 70 -15.28 -14.71 9.66
CA GLN A 70 -16.63 -14.67 9.09
C GLN A 70 -17.28 -16.07 9.03
N SER A 71 -16.49 -17.14 8.84
CA SER A 71 -16.98 -18.50 8.79
C SER A 71 -17.50 -19.05 10.12
N GLY A 72 -17.10 -18.47 11.25
CA GLY A 72 -17.57 -18.81 12.58
C GLY A 72 -17.14 -20.19 13.09
N GLY A 73 -15.94 -20.67 12.73
CA GLY A 73 -15.38 -21.94 13.18
C GLY A 73 -15.06 -21.97 14.68
N LYS A 74 -14.98 -23.19 15.28
CA LYS A 74 -14.78 -23.34 16.74
C LYS A 74 -13.43 -22.86 17.27
N ASP A 75 -12.39 -22.81 16.43
CA ASP A 75 -11.02 -22.45 16.79
C ASP A 75 -10.57 -21.16 16.08
N VAL A 76 -11.51 -20.33 15.64
CA VAL A 76 -11.29 -19.12 14.89
C VAL A 76 -11.49 -17.90 15.79
N GLN A 77 -10.69 -16.85 15.60
CA GLN A 77 -10.88 -15.58 16.30
C GLN A 77 -12.22 -14.94 15.90
N GLU A 78 -12.85 -14.25 16.82
CA GLU A 78 -14.06 -13.50 16.55
C GLU A 78 -13.76 -12.36 15.54
N MET A 79 -14.75 -12.05 14.69
CA MET A 79 -14.65 -10.94 13.75
C MET A 79 -14.36 -9.65 14.51
N PRO A 80 -13.35 -8.87 14.13
CA PRO A 80 -13.08 -7.60 14.78
C PRO A 80 -14.15 -6.54 14.43
N ASP A 81 -14.32 -5.57 15.32
CA ASP A 81 -15.20 -4.42 15.07
C ASP A 81 -14.61 -3.48 14.01
N LEU A 82 -13.28 -3.35 13.99
CA LEU A 82 -12.52 -2.54 13.04
C LEU A 82 -11.33 -3.35 12.50
N PHE A 83 -10.98 -3.13 11.24
CA PHE A 83 -9.80 -3.73 10.65
C PHE A 83 -9.22 -2.87 9.52
N THR A 84 -7.91 -3.03 9.27
CA THR A 84 -7.24 -2.51 8.07
C THR A 84 -6.90 -3.67 7.16
N CYS A 85 -7.21 -3.56 5.86
CA CYS A 85 -6.86 -4.55 4.85
C CYS A 85 -6.75 -3.92 3.47
N HIS A 86 -6.39 -4.71 2.47
CA HIS A 86 -6.54 -4.29 1.08
C HIS A 86 -8.01 -4.27 0.67
N ILE A 87 -8.34 -3.42 -0.30
CA ILE A 87 -9.73 -3.27 -0.81
C ILE A 87 -10.31 -4.60 -1.24
N ILE A 88 -9.55 -5.43 -1.94
CA ILE A 88 -10.01 -6.73 -2.41
C ILE A 88 -10.42 -7.64 -1.26
N ASP A 89 -9.67 -7.66 -0.17
CA ASP A 89 -9.98 -8.48 1.00
C ASP A 89 -11.28 -8.04 1.68
N ALA A 90 -11.52 -6.72 1.75
CA ALA A 90 -12.77 -6.19 2.30
C ALA A 90 -13.98 -6.53 1.43
N LEU A 91 -13.87 -6.40 0.10
CA LEU A 91 -14.95 -6.73 -0.82
C LEU A 91 -15.31 -8.23 -0.82
N GLU A 92 -14.32 -9.10 -0.57
CA GLU A 92 -14.54 -10.53 -0.43
C GLU A 92 -15.38 -10.92 0.79
N LEU A 93 -15.46 -10.06 1.81
CA LEU A 93 -16.39 -10.24 2.94
C LEU A 93 -17.85 -10.00 2.56
N GLY A 94 -18.09 -9.34 1.43
CA GLY A 94 -19.41 -8.91 0.96
C GLY A 94 -19.76 -7.49 1.43
N GLU A 95 -20.18 -6.65 0.50
CA GLU A 95 -20.48 -5.25 0.74
C GLU A 95 -21.51 -5.00 1.85
N ASP A 96 -22.51 -5.88 1.97
CA ASP A 96 -23.57 -5.78 2.98
C ASP A 96 -23.09 -6.10 4.42
N ASN A 97 -21.87 -6.62 4.56
CA ASN A 97 -21.24 -6.86 5.86
C ASN A 97 -20.33 -5.71 6.30
N LEU A 98 -20.23 -4.65 5.50
CA LEU A 98 -19.43 -3.47 5.78
C LEU A 98 -20.32 -2.28 6.12
N VAL A 99 -19.89 -1.49 7.12
CA VAL A 99 -20.61 -0.27 7.52
C VAL A 99 -20.22 0.88 6.59
N PRO A 100 -21.17 1.57 5.93
CA PRO A 100 -20.87 2.72 5.09
C PRO A 100 -20.35 3.89 5.92
N TRP A 101 -19.15 4.38 5.58
CA TRP A 101 -18.51 5.49 6.28
C TRP A 101 -19.17 6.84 5.99
N ASN A 102 -19.71 7.04 4.79
CA ASN A 102 -20.43 8.26 4.44
C ASN A 102 -21.77 8.46 5.19
N GLU A 103 -22.22 7.46 5.93
CA GLU A 103 -23.30 7.60 6.90
C GLU A 103 -22.81 8.11 8.28
N GLN A 104 -21.49 8.03 8.52
CA GLN A 104 -20.85 8.39 9.78
C GLN A 104 -20.11 9.73 9.72
N PHE A 105 -19.73 10.17 8.53
CA PHE A 105 -19.03 11.43 8.28
C PHE A 105 -19.92 12.41 7.52
N THR A 106 -19.81 13.68 7.85
CA THR A 106 -20.43 14.75 7.05
C THR A 106 -19.66 14.95 5.74
N PRO A 107 -20.29 15.52 4.69
CA PRO A 107 -19.59 15.88 3.46
C PRO A 107 -18.40 16.83 3.69
N ASP A 108 -18.49 17.74 4.66
CA ASP A 108 -17.40 18.66 5.01
C ASP A 108 -16.20 17.91 5.59
N GLU A 109 -16.42 16.94 6.48
CA GLU A 109 -15.34 16.10 7.02
C GLU A 109 -14.68 15.23 5.92
N LEU A 110 -15.46 14.70 4.98
CA LEU A 110 -14.93 13.94 3.86
C LEU A 110 -14.16 14.81 2.86
N SER A 111 -14.46 16.10 2.78
CA SER A 111 -13.76 17.04 1.88
C SER A 111 -12.29 17.28 2.24
N ASP A 112 -11.89 16.95 3.47
CA ASP A 112 -10.48 17.04 3.92
C ASP A 112 -9.61 15.91 3.33
N PHE A 113 -10.23 14.89 2.73
CA PHE A 113 -9.53 13.75 2.14
C PHE A 113 -9.38 13.89 0.63
N ILE A 114 -8.32 13.28 0.09
CA ILE A 114 -8.06 13.26 -1.36
C ILE A 114 -9.19 12.51 -2.07
N PRO A 115 -9.95 13.16 -2.99
CA PRO A 115 -11.12 12.54 -3.62
C PRO A 115 -10.82 11.21 -4.33
N GLY A 116 -9.67 11.10 -5.00
CA GLY A 116 -9.25 9.86 -5.65
C GLY A 116 -9.03 8.69 -4.68
N PHE A 117 -8.67 8.97 -3.42
CA PHE A 117 -8.52 7.92 -2.41
C PHE A 117 -9.86 7.48 -1.84
N LEU A 118 -10.81 8.41 -1.69
CA LEU A 118 -12.17 8.07 -1.29
C LEU A 118 -12.89 7.25 -2.38
N SER A 119 -12.71 7.63 -3.65
CA SER A 119 -13.35 6.92 -4.77
C SER A 119 -12.94 5.46 -4.87
N ASP A 120 -11.70 5.11 -4.52
CA ASP A 120 -11.24 3.72 -4.51
C ASP A 120 -12.00 2.83 -3.50
N GLY A 121 -12.48 3.43 -2.41
CA GLY A 121 -13.26 2.73 -1.38
C GLY A 121 -14.79 2.85 -1.54
N THR A 122 -15.25 3.53 -2.61
CA THR A 122 -16.67 3.79 -2.86
C THR A 122 -17.24 2.76 -3.82
N ALA A 123 -18.31 2.07 -3.40
CA ALA A 123 -19.03 1.11 -4.23
C ALA A 123 -19.82 1.80 -5.35
N GLU A 124 -20.31 1.03 -6.33
CA GLU A 124 -21.08 1.55 -7.47
C GLU A 124 -22.37 2.28 -7.07
N ASP A 125 -22.97 1.91 -5.95
CA ASP A 125 -24.16 2.53 -5.38
C ASP A 125 -23.88 3.82 -4.58
N GLY A 126 -22.59 4.23 -4.47
CA GLY A 126 -22.16 5.43 -3.78
C GLY A 126 -21.86 5.27 -2.29
N ARG A 127 -21.97 4.05 -1.73
CA ARG A 127 -21.54 3.79 -0.34
C ARG A 127 -20.02 3.79 -0.22
N LEU A 128 -19.47 4.60 0.70
CA LEU A 128 -18.06 4.55 1.06
C LEU A 128 -17.85 3.39 2.05
N LEU A 129 -17.52 2.21 1.55
CA LEU A 129 -17.38 1.00 2.34
C LEU A 129 -15.98 0.84 2.95
N ILE A 130 -14.96 1.40 2.29
CA ILE A 130 -13.56 1.27 2.70
C ILE A 130 -12.96 2.66 2.84
N PHE A 131 -12.59 3.02 4.08
CA PHE A 131 -12.01 4.33 4.37
C PHE A 131 -10.49 4.31 4.14
N PRO A 132 -9.91 5.27 3.39
CA PRO A 132 -8.48 5.29 3.11
C PRO A 132 -7.68 5.73 4.33
N VAL A 133 -7.04 4.78 5.01
CA VAL A 133 -6.13 5.05 6.13
C VAL A 133 -4.73 5.41 5.62
N SER A 134 -4.24 4.65 4.65
CA SER A 134 -2.97 4.90 3.97
C SER A 134 -3.00 4.37 2.55
N LYS A 135 -2.20 4.96 1.69
CA LYS A 135 -1.97 4.49 0.32
C LYS A 135 -0.47 4.30 0.14
N SER A 136 -0.09 3.17 -0.40
CA SER A 136 1.29 2.95 -0.80
C SER A 136 1.51 3.39 -2.25
N THR A 137 2.72 3.84 -2.52
CA THR A 137 3.18 4.12 -3.88
C THR A 137 4.58 3.52 -4.07
N GLN A 138 4.94 3.27 -5.29
CA GLN A 138 6.29 2.86 -5.62
C GLN A 138 7.19 4.09 -5.72
N LEU A 139 8.35 4.00 -5.11
CA LEU A 139 9.37 5.05 -5.12
C LEU A 139 10.69 4.42 -5.55
N LEU A 140 11.45 5.15 -6.35
CA LEU A 140 12.85 4.84 -6.60
C LEU A 140 13.68 5.44 -5.45
N MET A 141 14.25 4.58 -4.61
CA MET A 141 15.08 5.00 -3.48
C MET A 141 16.55 4.81 -3.84
N CYS A 142 17.30 5.91 -3.92
CA CYS A 142 18.73 5.85 -4.22
C CYS A 142 19.57 6.13 -2.96
N ASN A 143 20.68 5.41 -2.82
CA ASN A 143 21.75 5.81 -1.92
C ASN A 143 22.41 7.08 -2.47
N GLY A 144 22.07 8.24 -1.90
CA GLY A 144 22.51 9.55 -2.41
C GLY A 144 24.02 9.66 -2.54
N SER A 145 24.79 9.28 -1.50
CA SER A 145 26.25 9.33 -1.57
C SER A 145 26.84 8.36 -2.62
N GLY A 146 26.18 7.25 -2.87
CA GLY A 146 26.53 6.32 -3.95
C GLY A 146 26.26 6.92 -5.30
N PHE A 147 25.08 7.51 -5.47
CA PHE A 147 24.68 8.16 -6.71
C PHE A 147 25.56 9.36 -7.06
N ASP A 148 25.92 10.21 -6.08
CA ASP A 148 26.82 11.34 -6.29
C ASP A 148 28.18 10.90 -6.85
N ARG A 149 28.74 9.80 -6.33
CA ARG A 149 30.01 9.24 -6.88
C ARG A 149 29.84 8.71 -8.31
N PHE A 150 28.76 8.02 -8.58
CA PHE A 150 28.43 7.52 -9.91
C PHE A 150 28.22 8.69 -10.89
N SER A 151 27.44 9.68 -10.49
CA SER A 151 27.17 10.91 -11.25
C SER A 151 28.49 11.63 -11.60
N ALA A 152 29.35 11.84 -10.62
CA ALA A 152 30.65 12.49 -10.84
C ALA A 152 31.56 11.71 -11.80
N ALA A 153 31.49 10.39 -11.80
CA ALA A 153 32.32 9.54 -12.66
C ALA A 153 31.79 9.40 -14.09
N THR A 154 30.47 9.45 -14.27
CA THR A 154 29.83 9.10 -15.54
C THR A 154 29.06 10.23 -16.19
N GLY A 155 28.73 11.29 -15.43
CA GLY A 155 27.87 12.39 -15.86
C GLY A 155 26.39 12.08 -15.88
N VAL A 156 25.95 10.92 -15.34
CA VAL A 156 24.50 10.61 -15.18
C VAL A 156 23.94 11.45 -14.04
N GLY A 157 22.85 12.19 -14.29
CA GLY A 157 22.14 12.99 -13.29
C GLY A 157 20.84 12.33 -12.82
N TYR A 158 20.20 12.90 -11.79
CA TYR A 158 18.88 12.45 -11.34
C TYR A 158 17.80 12.68 -12.41
N GLU A 159 17.98 13.69 -13.25
CA GLU A 159 17.10 13.98 -14.37
C GLU A 159 17.03 12.86 -15.41
N ASP A 160 18.12 12.10 -15.56
CA ASP A 160 18.17 10.94 -16.46
C ASP A 160 17.27 9.80 -15.96
N LEU A 161 16.94 9.77 -14.67
CA LEU A 161 16.03 8.77 -14.08
C LEU A 161 14.55 9.12 -14.22
N ALA A 162 14.22 10.26 -14.86
CA ALA A 162 12.85 10.72 -15.00
C ALA A 162 12.02 9.89 -16.01
N THR A 163 12.68 9.07 -16.84
CA THR A 163 12.04 8.20 -17.81
C THR A 163 12.54 6.76 -17.66
N TRP A 164 11.73 5.79 -18.09
CA TRP A 164 12.15 4.39 -18.07
C TRP A 164 13.32 4.10 -19.02
N GLU A 165 13.41 4.80 -20.16
CA GLU A 165 14.56 4.67 -21.05
C GLU A 165 15.83 5.14 -20.35
N GLY A 166 15.81 6.33 -19.74
CA GLY A 166 16.94 6.86 -18.99
C GLY A 166 17.29 6.02 -17.76
N PHE A 167 16.30 5.48 -17.05
CA PHE A 167 16.53 4.54 -15.95
C PHE A 167 17.33 3.30 -16.39
N TYR A 168 16.95 2.65 -17.46
CA TYR A 168 17.65 1.46 -17.95
C TYR A 168 19.03 1.78 -18.55
N ASP A 169 19.20 2.96 -19.18
CA ASP A 169 20.52 3.44 -19.61
C ASP A 169 21.44 3.68 -18.40
N ALA A 170 20.95 4.39 -17.41
CA ALA A 170 21.67 4.62 -16.17
C ALA A 170 22.06 3.31 -15.46
N ALA A 171 21.15 2.33 -15.45
CA ALA A 171 21.40 1.02 -14.86
C ALA A 171 22.56 0.29 -15.56
N GLY A 172 22.59 0.31 -16.88
CA GLY A 172 23.71 -0.26 -17.66
C GLY A 172 25.03 0.46 -17.37
N ARG A 173 25.03 1.80 -17.38
CA ARG A 173 26.23 2.60 -17.11
C ARG A 173 26.71 2.43 -15.67
N PHE A 174 25.81 2.24 -14.72
CA PHE A 174 26.18 1.95 -13.33
C PHE A 174 26.86 0.59 -13.21
N TYR A 175 26.32 -0.44 -13.89
CA TYR A 175 26.90 -1.76 -13.91
C TYR A 175 28.31 -1.74 -14.52
N ASP A 176 28.50 -1.06 -15.65
CA ASP A 176 29.79 -0.92 -16.32
C ASP A 176 30.83 -0.21 -15.42
N TRP A 177 30.37 0.73 -14.57
CA TRP A 177 31.24 1.48 -13.67
C TRP A 177 31.58 0.73 -12.37
N SER A 178 30.62 -0.02 -11.81
CA SER A 178 30.71 -0.56 -10.45
C SER A 178 30.78 -2.08 -10.36
N ASP A 179 30.46 -2.79 -11.44
CA ASP A 179 30.24 -4.26 -11.48
C ASP A 179 29.13 -4.72 -10.50
N LYS A 180 28.15 -3.84 -10.23
CA LYS A 180 27.01 -4.10 -9.34
C LYS A 180 25.68 -3.74 -10.03
N PRO A 181 24.59 -4.40 -9.67
CA PRO A 181 23.26 -3.98 -10.14
C PRO A 181 22.92 -2.58 -9.66
N PHE A 182 22.23 -1.84 -10.52
CA PHE A 182 21.76 -0.49 -10.19
C PHE A 182 20.59 -0.53 -9.20
N CYS A 183 19.61 -1.38 -9.49
CA CYS A 183 18.33 -1.40 -8.77
C CYS A 183 17.86 -2.83 -8.47
N ALA A 184 17.24 -3.00 -7.31
CA ALA A 184 16.47 -4.19 -6.99
C ALA A 184 14.96 -3.86 -7.07
N LEU A 185 14.23 -4.62 -7.89
CA LEU A 185 12.80 -4.40 -8.13
C LEU A 185 11.95 -5.37 -7.31
N ASP A 186 11.07 -4.83 -6.44
CA ASP A 186 10.12 -5.62 -5.65
C ASP A 186 8.96 -6.15 -6.50
N TYR A 187 8.50 -5.34 -7.45
CA TYR A 187 7.35 -5.63 -8.32
C TYR A 187 7.72 -5.43 -9.80
N PRO A 188 8.49 -6.34 -10.40
CA PRO A 188 9.03 -6.15 -11.74
C PRO A 188 7.96 -5.98 -12.81
N ILE A 189 6.82 -6.68 -12.69
CA ILE A 189 5.71 -6.52 -13.64
C ILE A 189 5.15 -5.11 -13.62
N ARG A 190 5.08 -4.47 -12.45
CA ARG A 190 4.62 -3.09 -12.33
C ARG A 190 5.56 -2.10 -13.01
N ALA A 191 6.86 -2.36 -12.97
CA ALA A 191 7.84 -1.56 -13.72
C ALA A 191 7.60 -1.66 -15.24
N VAL A 192 7.27 -2.85 -15.74
CA VAL A 192 6.91 -3.07 -17.15
C VAL A 192 5.62 -2.32 -17.52
N GLU A 193 4.58 -2.40 -16.70
CA GLU A 193 3.32 -1.68 -16.90
C GLU A 193 3.54 -0.17 -16.96
N LEU A 194 4.27 0.38 -16.00
CA LEU A 194 4.56 1.83 -15.94
C LEU A 194 5.40 2.29 -17.12
N ASN A 195 6.36 1.48 -17.58
CA ASN A 195 7.11 1.75 -18.80
C ASN A 195 6.19 1.74 -20.04
N ALA A 196 5.26 0.78 -20.13
CA ALA A 196 4.30 0.74 -21.22
C ALA A 196 3.36 1.95 -21.20
N LEU A 197 2.91 2.38 -20.02
CA LEU A 197 2.10 3.59 -19.84
C LEU A 197 2.85 4.85 -20.29
N GLU A 198 4.11 5.01 -19.89
CA GLU A 198 4.96 6.12 -20.33
C GLU A 198 5.11 6.16 -21.86
N ARG A 199 5.18 4.99 -22.49
CA ARG A 199 5.23 4.86 -23.95
C ARG A 199 3.89 5.04 -24.65
N GLY A 200 2.81 5.35 -23.88
CA GLY A 200 1.48 5.67 -24.40
C GLY A 200 0.54 4.48 -24.56
N SER A 201 0.85 3.33 -23.97
CA SER A 201 -0.06 2.16 -23.94
C SER A 201 -0.60 1.94 -22.52
N GLY A 202 -1.91 2.20 -22.34
CA GLY A 202 -2.64 1.86 -21.09
C GLY A 202 -3.45 0.57 -21.19
N ASP A 203 -3.61 0.04 -22.39
CA ASP A 203 -4.43 -1.13 -22.71
C ASP A 203 -3.55 -2.35 -23.00
N PHE A 204 -3.00 -2.92 -21.94
CA PHE A 204 -2.13 -4.10 -22.04
C PHE A 204 -2.74 -5.35 -21.41
N TYR A 205 -4.05 -5.34 -21.18
CA TYR A 205 -4.80 -6.52 -20.74
C TYR A 205 -5.77 -6.98 -21.82
N THR A 206 -5.92 -8.29 -21.94
CA THR A 206 -6.98 -8.90 -22.75
C THR A 206 -8.33 -8.75 -22.03
N GLU A 207 -9.45 -8.97 -22.74
CA GLU A 207 -10.79 -8.99 -22.16
C GLU A 207 -10.97 -9.95 -20.98
N ASN A 208 -10.12 -10.98 -20.90
CA ASN A 208 -10.12 -11.97 -19.81
C ASN A 208 -9.19 -11.59 -18.64
N GLY A 209 -8.59 -10.40 -18.64
CA GLY A 209 -7.70 -9.90 -17.59
C GLY A 209 -6.27 -10.46 -17.63
N TRP A 210 -5.86 -11.14 -18.70
CA TRP A 210 -4.48 -11.58 -18.92
C TRP A 210 -3.67 -10.49 -19.62
N TYR A 211 -2.37 -10.47 -19.42
CA TYR A 211 -1.49 -9.59 -20.19
C TYR A 211 -1.58 -9.89 -21.69
N ASP A 212 -1.78 -8.84 -22.48
CA ASP A 212 -1.80 -8.93 -23.93
C ASP A 212 -0.36 -8.94 -24.47
N THR A 213 0.13 -10.13 -24.76
CA THR A 213 1.47 -10.35 -25.31
C THR A 213 1.58 -9.94 -26.79
N ASP A 214 0.46 -9.63 -27.45
CA ASP A 214 0.45 -9.11 -28.82
C ASP A 214 0.51 -7.57 -28.84
N ASN A 215 0.29 -6.92 -27.70
CA ASN A 215 0.50 -5.48 -27.58
C ASN A 215 2.01 -5.17 -27.73
N ALA A 216 2.35 -4.52 -28.84
CA ALA A 216 3.75 -4.27 -29.20
C ALA A 216 4.49 -3.39 -28.17
N VAL A 217 3.81 -2.40 -27.58
CA VAL A 217 4.41 -1.48 -26.59
C VAL A 217 4.67 -2.20 -25.27
N PHE A 218 3.71 -2.99 -24.80
CA PHE A 218 3.89 -3.81 -23.60
C PHE A 218 5.02 -4.83 -23.78
N LYS A 219 5.04 -5.49 -24.93
CA LYS A 219 6.09 -6.46 -25.28
C LYS A 219 7.47 -5.82 -25.33
N GLU A 220 7.59 -4.62 -25.89
CA GLU A 220 8.87 -3.89 -25.93
C GLU A 220 9.33 -3.49 -24.54
N SER A 221 8.41 -3.00 -23.68
CA SER A 221 8.68 -2.66 -22.28
C SER A 221 9.13 -3.89 -21.48
N TRP A 222 8.47 -5.04 -21.71
CA TRP A 222 8.90 -6.32 -21.13
C TRP A 222 10.30 -6.73 -21.60
N MET A 223 10.58 -6.61 -22.89
CA MET A 223 11.88 -6.97 -23.44
C MET A 223 13.01 -6.08 -22.94
N GLN A 224 12.73 -4.80 -22.70
CA GLN A 224 13.70 -3.87 -22.10
C GLN A 224 14.06 -4.30 -20.67
N PHE A 225 13.05 -4.59 -19.85
CA PHE A 225 13.24 -5.13 -18.50
C PHE A 225 14.02 -6.47 -18.55
N ALA A 226 13.58 -7.43 -19.37
CA ALA A 226 14.20 -8.75 -19.45
C ALA A 226 15.67 -8.69 -19.87
N ARG A 227 16.03 -7.80 -20.80
CA ARG A 227 17.43 -7.57 -21.20
C ARG A 227 18.26 -7.01 -20.06
N SER A 228 17.74 -5.99 -19.37
CA SER A 228 18.43 -5.38 -18.23
C SER A 228 18.64 -6.37 -17.09
N LEU A 229 17.65 -7.22 -16.82
CA LEU A 229 17.77 -8.31 -15.85
C LEU A 229 18.82 -9.36 -16.28
N ALA A 230 18.77 -9.81 -17.55
CA ALA A 230 19.70 -10.80 -18.08
C ALA A 230 21.15 -10.30 -18.09
N GLN A 231 21.36 -8.99 -18.20
CA GLN A 231 22.67 -8.34 -18.17
C GLN A 231 23.15 -8.03 -16.74
N GLY A 232 22.32 -8.27 -15.72
CA GLY A 232 22.64 -7.97 -14.33
C GLY A 232 22.55 -6.49 -13.95
N HIS A 233 22.00 -5.64 -14.83
CA HIS A 233 21.85 -4.21 -14.56
C HIS A 233 20.81 -3.92 -13.49
N VAL A 234 19.76 -4.74 -13.44
CA VAL A 234 18.75 -4.77 -12.38
C VAL A 234 18.60 -6.19 -11.86
N VAL A 235 18.11 -6.33 -10.62
CA VAL A 235 17.79 -7.63 -10.03
C VAL A 235 16.35 -7.62 -9.50
N VAL A 236 15.78 -8.81 -9.34
CA VAL A 236 14.50 -9.00 -8.65
C VAL A 236 14.80 -9.52 -7.25
N SER A 237 14.17 -8.95 -6.26
CA SER A 237 14.36 -9.33 -4.87
C SER A 237 13.20 -10.21 -4.38
N ASP A 238 13.53 -11.23 -3.60
CA ASP A 238 12.55 -12.02 -2.84
C ASP A 238 12.18 -11.33 -1.51
N LEU A 239 12.92 -10.27 -1.16
CA LEU A 239 12.74 -9.42 0.03
C LEU A 239 12.50 -7.98 -0.41
N TYR A 240 12.11 -7.13 0.53
CA TYR A 240 12.02 -5.69 0.24
C TYR A 240 13.38 -5.14 -0.21
N SER A 241 13.40 -4.50 -1.36
CA SER A 241 14.61 -3.95 -2.02
C SER A 241 15.37 -2.95 -1.17
N ASN A 242 14.68 -2.22 -0.28
CA ASN A 242 15.31 -1.28 0.65
C ASN A 242 16.45 -1.91 1.47
N THR A 243 16.36 -3.19 1.83
CA THR A 243 17.44 -3.90 2.52
C THR A 243 18.69 -3.98 1.67
N GLN A 244 18.56 -4.25 0.38
CA GLN A 244 19.70 -4.33 -0.55
C GLN A 244 20.36 -2.97 -0.79
N VAL A 245 19.55 -1.89 -0.79
CA VAL A 245 20.09 -0.51 -0.84
C VAL A 245 20.87 -0.20 0.44
N MET A 246 20.34 -0.60 1.61
CA MET A 246 21.00 -0.36 2.90
C MET A 246 22.32 -1.13 3.05
N THR A 247 22.39 -2.36 2.53
CA THR A 247 23.63 -3.18 2.54
C THR A 247 24.63 -2.76 1.46
N GLY A 248 24.21 -1.97 0.47
CA GLY A 248 25.05 -1.53 -0.64
C GLY A 248 25.23 -2.62 -1.71
N ASP A 249 24.31 -3.60 -1.77
CA ASP A 249 24.28 -4.63 -2.81
C ASP A 249 23.78 -4.03 -4.12
N VAL A 250 22.90 -3.05 -4.06
CA VAL A 250 22.42 -2.22 -5.16
C VAL A 250 22.54 -0.74 -4.81
N LEU A 251 22.41 0.13 -5.82
CA LEU A 251 22.39 1.58 -5.60
C LEU A 251 20.97 2.08 -5.24
N SER A 252 19.93 1.44 -5.83
CA SER A 252 18.54 1.84 -5.73
C SER A 252 17.60 0.64 -5.53
#